data_2dca5111e121245591ae0c738ab7c03e
#
_entry.id   2dca5111e121245591ae0c738ab7c03e
#
_cell.length_a   1.000
_cell.length_b   1.000
_cell.length_c   1.000
_cell.angle_alpha   90.00
_cell.angle_beta   90.00
_cell.angle_gamma   90.00
#
_symmetry.space_group_name_H-M   'P 1'
#
loop_
_entity.id
_entity.type
_entity.pdbx_description
1 polymer ?
#
loop_
_entity_poly.entity_id
_entity_poly.type
_entity_poly.pdbx_seq_one_letter_code
_entity_poly.pdbx_strand_id
1 'polypeptide(L)'
;MLNDDKSPLQRAAEQIEAAVADLFAVHDVTLGIPEQPDTIRLRGYLQLPSDRAYPQIADRLRAIGYTAILRHDAKNELDELRAMPGTLPQIEHPRLWIHALLLGATVLTTLYVGAGMAEARPPDDLWWPLFNFWEGWPFALSLLSILLAHELGHYFTGRRHRVPVSLPYFVPLPLPEFLGNVLGTMGAVIRMKAPVTNRRVMLDIGAAGPLIGLAVTIPVLVIGLSLSHVEPLPLDQAYSVEGNSLLYLLIKYAIFRQWLPGGGVDVFIHPVAFAGWAGLLVTSLNLIPAGQLDGGHVFYSLLGERAQRFTWPIIVALVALGILVWPGWFLWAGLVFLFGQGHPGPLDNITQLDTRRKVVAVLVLATFVLTFTPVPLTLVFPDAVEGETVQHGVVILAGVLTGLGWLGRRLAAGRRQG
;
A
#
# COMPACT_ATOMS: atom_id res chain seq x y z
N MET A 1 47.78 14.48 30.70
CA MET A 1 47.86 13.13 30.07
C MET A 1 46.94 12.16 30.82
N LEU A 2 45.63 12.29 30.74
CA LEU A 2 44.62 11.40 31.38
C LEU A 2 43.37 11.30 30.50
N ASN A 3 43.51 10.96 29.20
CA ASN A 3 42.31 10.86 28.35
C ASN A 3 42.39 9.80 27.25
N ASP A 4 43.32 8.81 27.37
CA ASP A 4 43.58 7.86 26.27
C ASP A 4 43.02 6.46 26.50
N ASP A 5 42.32 6.21 27.61
CA ASP A 5 41.85 4.85 27.98
C ASP A 5 40.36 4.61 27.70
N LYS A 6 39.61 5.60 27.16
CA LYS A 6 38.21 5.46 26.85
C LYS A 6 38.01 4.73 25.51
N SER A 7 37.11 3.76 25.51
CA SER A 7 36.72 3.08 24.26
C SER A 7 36.13 4.08 23.24
N PRO A 8 36.17 3.78 21.93
CA PRO A 8 35.54 4.62 20.92
C PRO A 8 34.03 4.90 21.21
N LEU A 9 33.32 3.89 21.72
CA LEU A 9 31.91 4.03 22.11
C LEU A 9 31.70 4.95 23.30
N GLN A 10 32.61 4.95 24.31
CA GLN A 10 32.55 5.87 25.44
C GLN A 10 32.76 7.32 25.00
N ARG A 11 33.69 7.58 24.12
CA ARG A 11 33.94 8.92 23.57
C ARG A 11 32.75 9.40 22.74
N ALA A 12 32.14 8.52 21.94
CA ALA A 12 30.93 8.83 21.18
C ALA A 12 29.74 9.14 22.08
N ALA A 13 29.55 8.37 23.18
CA ALA A 13 28.50 8.60 24.14
C ALA A 13 28.60 9.98 24.80
N GLU A 14 29.79 10.39 25.23
CA GLU A 14 30.01 11.72 25.79
C GLU A 14 29.72 12.84 24.78
N GLN A 15 30.12 12.66 23.50
CA GLN A 15 29.81 13.61 22.44
C GLN A 15 28.30 13.73 22.19
N ILE A 16 27.60 12.59 22.19
CA ILE A 16 26.15 12.54 21.99
C ILE A 16 25.45 13.21 23.18
N GLU A 17 25.82 12.86 24.41
CA GLU A 17 25.26 13.44 25.63
C GLU A 17 25.42 14.96 25.65
N ALA A 18 26.65 15.45 25.37
CA ALA A 18 26.92 16.89 25.26
C ALA A 18 26.10 17.56 24.14
N ALA A 19 25.91 16.90 23.01
CA ALA A 19 25.15 17.43 21.87
C ALA A 19 23.66 17.59 22.15
N VAL A 20 23.09 16.81 23.10
CA VAL A 20 21.64 16.82 23.38
C VAL A 20 21.31 17.36 24.78
N ALA A 21 22.26 17.81 25.57
CA ALA A 21 22.11 18.17 26.99
C ALA A 21 21.02 19.22 27.27
N ASP A 22 20.78 20.15 26.35
CA ASP A 22 19.73 21.19 26.44
C ASP A 22 18.34 20.72 25.98
N LEU A 23 18.27 19.55 25.32
CA LEU A 23 17.03 19.00 24.76
C LEU A 23 16.57 17.72 25.47
N PHE A 24 17.53 17.00 26.08
CA PHE A 24 17.30 15.70 26.71
C PHE A 24 18.06 15.59 28.03
N ALA A 25 17.34 15.53 29.15
CA ALA A 25 17.96 15.31 30.47
C ALA A 25 18.29 13.83 30.62
N VAL A 26 19.57 13.49 30.51
CA VAL A 26 20.05 12.11 30.58
C VAL A 26 20.03 11.61 32.02
N HIS A 27 19.42 10.46 32.26
CA HIS A 27 19.40 9.74 33.52
C HIS A 27 20.34 8.53 33.52
N ASP A 28 20.41 7.81 32.40
CA ASP A 28 21.22 6.61 32.23
C ASP A 28 21.75 6.51 30.80
N VAL A 29 23.00 6.04 30.67
CA VAL A 29 23.65 5.77 29.39
C VAL A 29 24.05 4.30 29.32
N THR A 30 23.60 3.62 28.27
CA THR A 30 23.97 2.22 28.00
C THR A 30 24.76 2.16 26.69
N LEU A 31 25.93 1.56 26.75
CA LEU A 31 26.79 1.33 25.58
C LEU A 31 26.53 -0.05 25.01
N GLY A 32 26.05 -0.10 23.78
CA GLY A 32 25.62 -1.33 23.12
C GLY A 32 24.31 -1.89 23.66
N ILE A 33 23.47 -2.42 22.79
CA ILE A 33 22.30 -3.19 23.14
C ILE A 33 22.44 -4.58 22.51
N PRO A 34 21.84 -5.66 23.09
CA PRO A 34 22.11 -7.03 22.68
C PRO A 34 22.02 -7.30 21.17
N GLU A 35 21.10 -6.63 20.47
CA GLU A 35 20.89 -6.78 19.04
C GLU A 35 21.67 -5.79 18.18
N GLN A 36 22.26 -4.76 18.80
CA GLN A 36 22.94 -3.65 18.12
C GLN A 36 24.12 -3.15 19.00
N PRO A 37 25.29 -3.81 18.97
CA PRO A 37 26.40 -3.54 19.88
C PRO A 37 26.99 -2.13 19.73
N ASP A 38 26.85 -1.49 18.57
CA ASP A 38 27.38 -0.15 18.31
C ASP A 38 26.38 0.98 18.60
N THR A 39 25.17 0.65 19.06
CA THR A 39 24.13 1.63 19.38
C THR A 39 24.31 2.17 20.79
N ILE A 40 24.26 3.50 20.94
CA ILE A 40 24.29 4.18 22.24
C ILE A 40 22.86 4.52 22.62
N ARG A 41 22.45 4.08 23.82
CA ARG A 41 21.11 4.33 24.35
C ARG A 41 21.18 5.26 25.55
N LEU A 42 20.49 6.40 25.46
CA LEU A 42 20.29 7.33 26.57
C LEU A 42 18.83 7.20 27.05
N ARG A 43 18.62 7.10 28.35
CA ARG A 43 17.31 7.16 28.98
C ARG A 43 17.21 8.41 29.83
N GLY A 44 16.04 9.06 29.81
CA GLY A 44 15.84 10.29 30.54
C GLY A 44 14.53 10.98 30.16
N TYR A 45 14.53 12.29 30.09
CA TYR A 45 13.34 13.09 29.79
C TYR A 45 13.62 14.14 28.73
N LEU A 46 12.70 14.25 27.76
CA LEU A 46 12.72 15.38 26.83
C LEU A 46 12.41 16.68 27.56
N GLN A 47 13.22 17.73 27.31
CA GLN A 47 13.03 19.07 27.87
C GLN A 47 12.00 19.90 27.08
N LEU A 48 11.70 19.50 25.86
CA LEU A 48 10.71 20.10 24.98
C LEU A 48 9.78 19.01 24.42
N PRO A 49 8.56 19.36 23.94
CA PRO A 49 7.72 18.43 23.21
C PRO A 49 8.48 17.75 22.07
N SER A 50 8.28 16.44 21.86
CA SER A 50 9.06 15.62 20.92
C SER A 50 9.04 16.16 19.49
N ASP A 51 7.93 16.76 19.05
CA ASP A 51 7.80 17.37 17.72
C ASP A 51 8.75 18.57 17.49
N ARG A 52 9.21 19.23 18.57
CA ARG A 52 10.17 20.32 18.55
C ARG A 52 11.61 19.86 18.89
N ALA A 53 11.73 18.93 19.81
CA ALA A 53 13.02 18.40 20.25
C ALA A 53 13.66 17.49 19.19
N TYR A 54 12.88 16.55 18.63
CA TYR A 54 13.41 15.52 17.74
C TYR A 54 14.13 16.08 16.50
N PRO A 55 13.61 17.07 15.74
CA PRO A 55 14.34 17.61 14.59
C PRO A 55 15.74 18.15 14.96
N GLN A 56 15.85 18.83 16.11
CA GLN A 56 17.10 19.39 16.58
C GLN A 56 18.08 18.29 17.00
N ILE A 57 17.59 17.29 17.76
CA ILE A 57 18.39 16.11 18.16
C ILE A 57 18.88 15.38 16.91
N ALA A 58 17.99 15.12 15.95
CA ALA A 58 18.33 14.40 14.72
C ALA A 58 19.40 15.13 13.89
N ASP A 59 19.31 16.45 13.76
CA ASP A 59 20.30 17.25 13.02
C ASP A 59 21.65 17.26 13.72
N ARG A 60 21.68 17.40 15.05
CA ARG A 60 22.93 17.37 15.85
C ARG A 60 23.60 15.99 15.79
N LEU A 61 22.84 14.91 15.96
CA LEU A 61 23.36 13.55 15.89
C LEU A 61 23.84 13.22 14.47
N ARG A 62 23.16 13.69 13.44
CA ARG A 62 23.60 13.52 12.04
C ARG A 62 24.95 14.18 11.79
N ALA A 63 25.20 15.36 12.38
CA ALA A 63 26.47 16.06 12.22
C ALA A 63 27.66 15.27 12.78
N ILE A 64 27.42 14.39 13.76
CA ILE A 64 28.46 13.51 14.35
C ILE A 64 28.35 12.05 13.84
N GLY A 65 27.58 11.81 12.75
CA GLY A 65 27.53 10.52 12.07
C GLY A 65 26.54 9.51 12.64
N TYR A 66 25.56 9.96 13.46
CA TYR A 66 24.55 9.10 14.07
C TYR A 66 23.14 9.41 13.60
N THR A 67 22.28 8.37 13.60
CA THR A 67 20.83 8.49 13.40
C THR A 67 20.11 8.40 14.75
N ALA A 68 19.29 9.40 15.05
CA ALA A 68 18.48 9.46 16.26
C ALA A 68 17.18 8.64 16.11
N ILE A 69 16.87 7.80 17.10
CA ILE A 69 15.57 7.10 17.23
C ILE A 69 15.03 7.40 18.62
N LEU A 70 13.79 7.92 18.69
CA LEU A 70 13.15 8.30 19.93
C LEU A 70 11.97 7.37 20.22
N ARG A 71 11.97 6.80 21.44
CA ARG A 71 10.94 5.88 21.94
C ARG A 71 10.51 6.31 23.34
N HIS A 72 9.36 5.81 23.77
CA HIS A 72 8.92 5.94 25.16
C HIS A 72 8.95 4.56 25.83
N ASP A 73 9.69 4.43 26.92
CA ASP A 73 9.70 3.22 27.74
C ASP A 73 8.57 3.28 28.77
N ALA A 74 7.44 2.69 28.42
CA ALA A 74 6.25 2.67 29.29
C ALA A 74 6.44 1.89 30.59
N LYS A 75 7.51 1.11 30.75
CA LYS A 75 7.79 0.38 32.02
C LYS A 75 8.43 1.27 33.04
N ASN A 76 9.32 2.16 32.60
CA ASN A 76 10.08 3.03 33.47
C ASN A 76 9.61 4.49 33.41
N GLU A 77 8.60 4.79 32.59
CA GLU A 77 8.10 6.15 32.32
C GLU A 77 9.20 7.13 31.86
N LEU A 78 10.23 6.62 31.19
CA LEU A 78 11.34 7.37 30.65
C LEU A 78 11.26 7.43 29.14
N ASP A 79 11.77 8.52 28.58
CA ASP A 79 12.05 8.60 27.17
C ASP A 79 13.39 7.93 26.87
N GLU A 80 13.48 7.26 25.72
CA GLU A 80 14.65 6.56 25.26
C GLU A 80 15.13 7.14 23.94
N LEU A 81 16.33 7.70 23.92
CA LEU A 81 17.02 8.14 22.73
C LEU A 81 18.09 7.11 22.35
N ARG A 82 17.94 6.46 21.20
CA ARG A 82 18.94 5.57 20.61
C ARG A 82 19.67 6.31 19.52
N ALA A 83 20.99 6.39 19.65
CA ALA A 83 21.88 6.88 18.62
C ALA A 83 22.51 5.68 17.88
N MET A 84 22.05 5.44 16.66
CA MET A 84 22.58 4.38 15.80
C MET A 84 23.70 4.94 14.90
N PRO A 85 24.85 4.25 14.77
CA PRO A 85 25.90 4.69 13.87
C PRO A 85 25.41 4.68 12.41
N GLY A 86 25.85 5.67 11.65
CA GLY A 86 25.46 5.89 10.28
C GLY A 86 24.35 6.93 10.11
N THR A 87 24.30 7.50 8.93
CA THR A 87 23.31 8.51 8.53
C THR A 87 22.33 7.92 7.54
N LEU A 88 21.09 8.41 7.57
CA LEU A 88 20.07 7.99 6.61
C LEU A 88 20.49 8.32 5.17
N PRO A 89 20.15 7.45 4.21
CA PRO A 89 20.50 7.69 2.81
C PRO A 89 19.90 9.00 2.32
N GLN A 90 20.73 9.78 1.62
CA GLN A 90 20.27 10.98 0.95
C GLN A 90 19.49 10.64 -0.33
N ILE A 91 18.79 11.64 -0.88
CA ILE A 91 18.03 11.50 -2.12
C ILE A 91 19.04 11.24 -3.26
N GLU A 92 19.17 10.00 -3.68
CA GLU A 92 19.92 9.64 -4.88
C GLU A 92 19.13 10.04 -6.14
N HIS A 93 19.86 10.37 -7.20
CA HIS A 93 19.23 10.62 -8.50
C HIS A 93 18.53 9.35 -9.00
N PRO A 94 17.22 9.43 -9.32
CA PRO A 94 16.49 8.27 -9.82
C PRO A 94 17.03 7.87 -11.20
N ARG A 95 17.10 6.56 -11.47
CA ARG A 95 17.39 6.05 -12.82
C ARG A 95 16.12 6.18 -13.66
N LEU A 96 15.89 7.37 -14.22
CA LEU A 96 14.66 7.74 -14.93
C LEU A 96 14.29 6.75 -16.05
N TRP A 97 15.26 6.15 -16.71
CA TRP A 97 15.00 5.19 -17.78
C TRP A 97 14.24 3.94 -17.30
N ILE A 98 14.47 3.49 -16.04
CA ILE A 98 13.74 2.33 -15.47
C ILE A 98 12.27 2.69 -15.27
N HIS A 99 11.99 3.87 -14.72
CA HIS A 99 10.60 4.35 -14.54
C HIS A 99 9.90 4.52 -15.89
N ALA A 100 10.57 5.09 -16.88
CA ALA A 100 10.04 5.26 -18.23
C ALA A 100 9.77 3.92 -18.93
N LEU A 101 10.70 2.95 -18.83
CA LEU A 101 10.54 1.61 -19.39
C LEU A 101 9.33 0.89 -18.76
N LEU A 102 9.24 0.88 -17.42
CA LEU A 102 8.15 0.22 -16.71
C LEU A 102 6.80 0.88 -17.00
N LEU A 103 6.75 2.20 -17.05
CA LEU A 103 5.54 2.93 -17.43
C LEU A 103 5.15 2.59 -18.88
N GLY A 104 6.08 2.63 -19.83
CA GLY A 104 5.81 2.27 -21.24
C GLY A 104 5.30 0.83 -21.39
N ALA A 105 5.92 -0.12 -20.69
CA ALA A 105 5.46 -1.50 -20.67
C ALA A 105 4.05 -1.63 -20.05
N THR A 106 3.77 -0.89 -18.98
CA THR A 106 2.44 -0.90 -18.34
C THR A 106 1.38 -0.25 -19.24
N VAL A 107 1.71 0.82 -19.95
CA VAL A 107 0.83 1.41 -20.98
C VAL A 107 0.46 0.36 -22.02
N LEU A 108 1.44 -0.38 -22.55
CA LEU A 108 1.17 -1.40 -23.57
C LEU A 108 0.30 -2.55 -23.03
N THR A 109 0.58 -3.04 -21.82
CA THR A 109 -0.20 -4.14 -21.22
C THR A 109 -1.62 -3.72 -20.84
N THR A 110 -1.83 -2.48 -20.38
CA THR A 110 -3.17 -1.95 -20.08
C THR A 110 -3.95 -1.62 -21.35
N LEU A 111 -3.30 -1.13 -22.42
CA LEU A 111 -3.91 -0.97 -23.73
C LEU A 111 -4.38 -2.31 -24.31
N TYR A 112 -3.54 -3.35 -24.23
CA TYR A 112 -3.89 -4.70 -24.66
C TYR A 112 -5.15 -5.22 -23.96
N VAL A 113 -5.21 -5.11 -22.63
CA VAL A 113 -6.39 -5.54 -21.86
C VAL A 113 -7.62 -4.68 -22.17
N GLY A 114 -7.46 -3.36 -22.29
CA GLY A 114 -8.55 -2.46 -22.67
C GLY A 114 -9.10 -2.74 -24.07
N ALA A 115 -8.25 -3.13 -25.01
CA ALA A 115 -8.69 -3.56 -26.36
C ALA A 115 -9.54 -4.84 -26.30
N GLY A 116 -9.26 -5.72 -25.34
CA GLY A 116 -10.11 -6.89 -25.09
C GLY A 116 -11.56 -6.54 -24.72
N MET A 117 -11.79 -5.34 -24.17
CA MET A 117 -13.10 -4.81 -23.79
C MET A 117 -13.75 -3.93 -24.87
N ALA A 118 -13.11 -3.73 -26.02
CA ALA A 118 -13.63 -2.85 -27.06
C ALA A 118 -14.84 -3.47 -27.77
N GLU A 119 -15.89 -2.67 -28.00
CA GLU A 119 -17.09 -3.10 -28.74
C GLU A 119 -16.77 -3.59 -30.15
N ALA A 120 -15.71 -3.08 -30.78
CA ALA A 120 -15.27 -3.46 -32.10
C ALA A 120 -14.60 -4.84 -32.15
N ARG A 121 -14.34 -5.49 -31.02
CA ARG A 121 -13.68 -6.78 -30.96
C ARG A 121 -14.60 -7.89 -31.48
N PRO A 122 -14.16 -8.68 -32.51
CA PRO A 122 -14.87 -9.88 -32.90
C PRO A 122 -14.87 -10.91 -31.77
N PRO A 123 -16.02 -11.57 -31.43
CA PRO A 123 -16.11 -12.48 -30.29
C PRO A 123 -15.11 -13.65 -30.32
N ASP A 124 -14.81 -14.16 -31.50
CA ASP A 124 -13.97 -15.37 -31.67
C ASP A 124 -12.49 -15.05 -31.94
N ASP A 125 -12.11 -13.78 -32.02
CA ASP A 125 -10.72 -13.39 -32.31
C ASP A 125 -9.95 -13.05 -31.03
N LEU A 126 -9.27 -14.05 -30.46
CA LEU A 126 -8.42 -13.90 -29.28
C LEU A 126 -7.16 -13.05 -29.53
N TRP A 127 -6.75 -12.92 -30.81
CA TRP A 127 -5.54 -12.18 -31.19
C TRP A 127 -5.83 -10.73 -31.55
N TRP A 128 -7.09 -10.37 -31.74
CA TRP A 128 -7.50 -9.03 -32.13
C TRP A 128 -6.94 -7.92 -31.21
N PRO A 129 -6.92 -8.06 -29.89
CA PRO A 129 -6.38 -7.02 -28.99
C PRO A 129 -4.89 -6.76 -29.20
N LEU A 130 -4.13 -7.76 -29.69
CA LEU A 130 -2.70 -7.61 -29.94
C LEU A 130 -2.43 -6.71 -31.15
N PHE A 131 -3.29 -6.79 -32.17
CA PHE A 131 -3.16 -6.02 -33.42
C PHE A 131 -3.95 -4.70 -33.40
N ASN A 132 -4.86 -4.52 -32.41
CA ASN A 132 -5.71 -3.34 -32.25
C ASN A 132 -5.60 -2.76 -30.83
N PHE A 133 -4.43 -2.86 -30.21
CA PHE A 133 -4.22 -2.47 -28.83
C PHE A 133 -4.57 -0.99 -28.54
N TRP A 134 -4.50 -0.10 -29.56
CA TRP A 134 -4.89 1.30 -29.41
C TRP A 134 -6.36 1.49 -29.05
N GLU A 135 -7.26 0.56 -29.40
CA GLU A 135 -8.67 0.62 -29.03
C GLU A 135 -8.89 0.54 -27.52
N GLY A 136 -7.89 0.04 -26.77
CA GLY A 136 -7.91 -0.01 -25.30
C GLY A 136 -7.64 1.31 -24.60
N TRP A 137 -7.44 2.43 -25.34
CA TRP A 137 -7.09 3.73 -24.73
C TRP A 137 -8.07 4.25 -23.67
N PRO A 138 -9.43 4.05 -23.76
CA PRO A 138 -10.33 4.58 -22.77
C PRO A 138 -10.10 3.93 -21.40
N PHE A 139 -9.89 2.61 -21.38
CA PHE A 139 -9.54 1.87 -20.16
C PHE A 139 -8.14 2.25 -19.65
N ALA A 140 -7.13 2.18 -20.50
CA ALA A 140 -5.74 2.39 -20.13
C ALA A 140 -5.52 3.81 -19.58
N LEU A 141 -6.03 4.85 -20.24
CA LEU A 141 -5.90 6.23 -19.79
C LEU A 141 -6.60 6.42 -18.43
N SER A 142 -7.79 5.87 -18.27
CA SER A 142 -8.58 5.98 -17.05
C SER A 142 -7.88 5.28 -15.88
N LEU A 143 -7.47 4.03 -16.04
CA LEU A 143 -6.79 3.27 -15.00
C LEU A 143 -5.44 3.89 -14.62
N LEU A 144 -4.62 4.24 -15.61
CA LEU A 144 -3.31 4.81 -15.36
C LEU A 144 -3.39 6.21 -14.73
N SER A 145 -4.40 7.01 -15.06
CA SER A 145 -4.62 8.31 -14.40
C SER A 145 -4.93 8.15 -12.90
N ILE A 146 -5.74 7.13 -12.54
CA ILE A 146 -6.06 6.81 -11.14
C ILE A 146 -4.79 6.36 -10.40
N LEU A 147 -4.07 5.37 -10.95
CA LEU A 147 -2.86 4.85 -10.34
C LEU A 147 -1.78 5.93 -10.20
N LEU A 148 -1.58 6.73 -11.25
CA LEU A 148 -0.62 7.83 -11.23
C LEU A 148 -0.99 8.87 -10.16
N ALA A 149 -2.25 9.26 -10.06
CA ALA A 149 -2.72 10.21 -9.05
C ALA A 149 -2.49 9.68 -7.63
N HIS A 150 -2.76 8.40 -7.39
CA HIS A 150 -2.51 7.72 -6.12
C HIS A 150 -1.01 7.82 -5.73
N GLU A 151 -0.12 7.36 -6.60
CA GLU A 151 1.32 7.36 -6.33
C GLU A 151 1.92 8.76 -6.22
N LEU A 152 1.44 9.70 -7.04
CA LEU A 152 1.86 11.09 -6.93
C LEU A 152 1.39 11.74 -5.62
N GLY A 153 0.26 11.31 -5.06
CA GLY A 153 -0.20 11.70 -3.73
C GLY A 153 0.84 11.38 -2.66
N HIS A 154 1.31 10.15 -2.62
CA HIS A 154 2.39 9.72 -1.73
C HIS A 154 3.69 10.47 -2.02
N TYR A 155 4.08 10.55 -3.29
CA TYR A 155 5.33 11.16 -3.72
C TYR A 155 5.44 12.62 -3.30
N PHE A 156 4.46 13.46 -3.64
CA PHE A 156 4.50 14.87 -3.30
C PHE A 156 4.39 15.12 -1.80
N THR A 157 3.59 14.33 -1.09
CA THR A 157 3.49 14.43 0.37
C THR A 157 4.80 14.00 1.04
N GLY A 158 5.42 12.92 0.59
CA GLY A 158 6.73 12.50 1.07
C GLY A 158 7.80 13.57 0.83
N ARG A 159 7.84 14.15 -0.36
CA ARG A 159 8.76 15.25 -0.71
C ARG A 159 8.54 16.48 0.16
N ARG A 160 7.28 16.87 0.42
CA ARG A 160 6.93 17.97 1.32
C ARG A 160 7.47 17.78 2.73
N HIS A 161 7.44 16.54 3.22
CA HIS A 161 7.98 16.17 4.53
C HIS A 161 9.49 15.83 4.50
N ARG A 162 10.17 16.06 3.39
CA ARG A 162 11.61 15.76 3.20
C ARG A 162 11.96 14.29 3.42
N VAL A 163 10.98 13.38 3.23
CA VAL A 163 11.22 11.94 3.22
C VAL A 163 11.76 11.56 1.83
N PRO A 164 12.89 10.85 1.72
CA PRO A 164 13.42 10.41 0.45
C PRO A 164 12.53 9.30 -0.12
N VAL A 165 11.75 9.65 -1.14
CA VAL A 165 10.83 8.76 -1.87
C VAL A 165 11.27 8.64 -3.33
N SER A 166 11.07 7.45 -3.92
CA SER A 166 11.30 7.23 -5.34
C SER A 166 10.15 7.80 -6.18
N LEU A 167 10.39 7.99 -7.48
CA LEU A 167 9.31 8.09 -8.44
C LEU A 167 8.49 6.78 -8.47
N PRO A 168 7.23 6.80 -8.94
CA PRO A 168 6.42 5.60 -9.09
C PRO A 168 7.06 4.54 -9.99
N TYR A 169 7.04 3.30 -9.55
CA TYR A 169 7.34 2.12 -10.36
C TYR A 169 6.03 1.48 -10.76
N PHE A 170 5.66 1.57 -12.01
CA PHE A 170 4.53 0.86 -12.57
C PHE A 170 4.92 -0.60 -12.82
N VAL A 171 4.02 -1.53 -12.47
CA VAL A 171 4.29 -2.97 -12.59
C VAL A 171 3.43 -3.55 -13.70
N PRO A 172 3.99 -3.75 -14.91
CA PRO A 172 3.23 -4.35 -16.02
C PRO A 172 2.90 -5.81 -15.73
N LEU A 173 1.73 -6.26 -16.19
CA LEU A 173 1.29 -7.65 -16.11
C LEU A 173 1.03 -8.17 -17.53
N PRO A 174 2.06 -8.70 -18.23
CA PRO A 174 1.95 -9.15 -19.62
C PRO A 174 1.39 -10.58 -19.70
N LEU A 175 0.27 -10.85 -19.05
CA LEU A 175 -0.43 -12.12 -19.11
C LEU A 175 -1.63 -12.01 -20.05
N PRO A 176 -1.98 -13.09 -20.82
CA PRO A 176 -3.21 -13.13 -21.57
C PRO A 176 -4.45 -13.15 -20.66
N GLU A 177 -5.61 -12.73 -21.19
CA GLU A 177 -6.89 -12.69 -20.48
C GLU A 177 -7.28 -14.05 -19.87
N PHE A 178 -7.07 -15.14 -20.62
CA PHE A 178 -7.42 -16.50 -20.16
C PHE A 178 -6.62 -16.97 -18.92
N LEU A 179 -5.56 -16.24 -18.55
CA LEU A 179 -4.82 -16.44 -17.30
C LEU A 179 -5.29 -15.51 -16.16
N GLY A 180 -6.44 -14.86 -16.34
CA GLY A 180 -7.05 -14.00 -15.32
C GLY A 180 -6.47 -12.57 -15.27
N ASN A 181 -5.81 -12.13 -16.34
CA ASN A 181 -5.34 -10.74 -16.43
C ASN A 181 -6.47 -9.81 -16.86
N VAL A 182 -7.10 -9.18 -15.88
CA VAL A 182 -8.23 -8.25 -16.10
C VAL A 182 -7.82 -6.78 -16.03
N LEU A 183 -6.60 -6.45 -15.61
CA LEU A 183 -6.15 -5.06 -15.43
C LEU A 183 -4.92 -4.69 -16.27
N GLY A 184 -4.13 -5.65 -16.75
CA GLY A 184 -2.89 -5.40 -17.48
C GLY A 184 -1.74 -4.85 -16.60
N THR A 185 -1.97 -4.68 -15.31
CA THR A 185 -0.99 -4.18 -14.34
C THR A 185 -1.24 -4.76 -12.95
N MET A 186 -0.19 -4.87 -12.17
CA MET A 186 -0.29 -5.12 -10.72
C MET A 186 -0.35 -3.82 -9.92
N GLY A 187 -0.58 -2.68 -10.56
CA GLY A 187 -0.58 -1.36 -9.95
C GLY A 187 0.75 -0.62 -10.10
N ALA A 188 0.94 0.36 -9.23
CA ALA A 188 2.18 1.11 -9.13
C ALA A 188 2.59 1.20 -7.66
N VAL A 189 3.88 1.43 -7.39
CA VAL A 189 4.40 1.56 -6.03
C VAL A 189 5.49 2.62 -5.97
N ILE A 190 5.52 3.39 -4.88
CA ILE A 190 6.68 4.19 -4.51
C ILE A 190 7.52 3.44 -3.48
N ARG A 191 8.82 3.73 -3.43
CA ARG A 191 9.72 3.20 -2.40
C ARG A 191 10.16 4.31 -1.47
N MET A 192 9.86 4.20 -0.19
CA MET A 192 10.47 5.01 0.85
C MET A 192 11.89 4.50 1.11
N LYS A 193 12.89 5.37 0.95
CA LYS A 193 14.31 5.01 1.12
C LYS A 193 14.80 5.18 2.55
N ALA A 194 14.02 5.84 3.40
CA ALA A 194 14.30 6.03 4.82
C ALA A 194 13.00 5.94 5.64
N PRO A 195 13.08 5.57 6.92
CA PRO A 195 11.96 5.62 7.82
C PRO A 195 11.39 7.04 7.93
N VAL A 196 10.08 7.14 8.11
CA VAL A 196 9.41 8.43 8.33
C VAL A 196 9.75 9.02 9.70
N THR A 197 9.72 10.34 9.80
CA THR A 197 10.15 11.04 11.01
C THR A 197 9.26 10.71 12.21
N ASN A 198 7.93 10.82 12.07
CA ASN A 198 6.98 10.59 13.16
C ASN A 198 5.62 10.10 12.63
N ARG A 199 4.69 9.81 13.55
CA ARG A 199 3.32 9.33 13.21
C ARG A 199 2.52 10.34 12.40
N ARG A 200 2.75 11.66 12.53
CA ARG A 200 2.06 12.69 11.74
C ARG A 200 2.48 12.58 10.27
N VAL A 201 3.76 12.49 10.01
CA VAL A 201 4.31 12.32 8.66
C VAL A 201 3.87 10.99 8.05
N MET A 202 3.87 9.91 8.85
CA MET A 202 3.40 8.59 8.42
C MET A 202 1.94 8.64 7.96
N LEU A 203 1.07 9.27 8.73
CA LEU A 203 -0.33 9.45 8.37
C LEU A 203 -0.48 10.29 7.12
N ASP A 204 0.20 11.46 7.08
CA ASP A 204 0.06 12.40 5.95
C ASP A 204 0.44 11.70 4.62
N ILE A 205 1.53 10.90 4.62
CA ILE A 205 1.95 10.14 3.44
C ILE A 205 0.96 8.99 3.17
N GLY A 206 0.64 8.15 4.17
CA GLY A 206 -0.23 6.98 4.00
C GLY A 206 -1.65 7.33 3.56
N ALA A 207 -2.18 8.49 3.96
CA ALA A 207 -3.51 8.96 3.57
C ALA A 207 -3.54 9.63 2.20
N ALA A 208 -2.44 10.26 1.77
CA ALA A 208 -2.42 11.12 0.57
C ALA A 208 -2.70 10.34 -0.73
N GLY A 209 -2.11 9.15 -0.90
CA GLY A 209 -2.33 8.32 -2.08
C GLY A 209 -3.79 7.92 -2.25
N PRO A 210 -4.37 7.20 -1.28
CA PRO A 210 -5.77 6.78 -1.35
C PRO A 210 -6.76 7.93 -1.55
N LEU A 211 -6.56 9.06 -0.86
CA LEU A 211 -7.48 10.21 -0.99
C LEU A 211 -7.38 10.89 -2.35
N ILE A 212 -6.17 11.09 -2.88
CA ILE A 212 -5.96 11.71 -4.20
C ILE A 212 -6.36 10.73 -5.31
N GLY A 213 -6.03 9.45 -5.17
CA GLY A 213 -6.49 8.39 -6.06
C GLY A 213 -8.03 8.34 -6.14
N LEU A 214 -8.71 8.37 -5.00
CA LEU A 214 -10.17 8.37 -4.92
C LEU A 214 -10.79 9.63 -5.55
N ALA A 215 -10.15 10.79 -5.38
CA ALA A 215 -10.59 12.05 -5.99
C ALA A 215 -10.57 12.01 -7.54
N VAL A 216 -9.72 11.17 -8.13
CA VAL A 216 -9.70 10.89 -9.58
C VAL A 216 -10.62 9.73 -9.94
N THR A 217 -10.69 8.69 -9.10
CA THR A 217 -11.53 7.50 -9.31
C THR A 217 -13.01 7.85 -9.42
N ILE A 218 -13.53 8.71 -8.52
CA ILE A 218 -14.97 9.06 -8.52
C ILE A 218 -15.40 9.74 -9.83
N PRO A 219 -14.75 10.80 -10.34
CA PRO A 219 -15.08 11.36 -11.64
C PRO A 219 -14.97 10.36 -12.81
N VAL A 220 -13.91 9.55 -12.84
CA VAL A 220 -13.73 8.52 -13.87
C VAL A 220 -14.90 7.54 -13.84
N LEU A 221 -15.28 7.06 -12.64
CA LEU A 221 -16.38 6.14 -12.46
C LEU A 221 -17.73 6.77 -12.88
N VAL A 222 -18.00 8.02 -12.50
CA VAL A 222 -19.22 8.73 -12.90
C VAL A 222 -19.29 8.90 -14.41
N ILE A 223 -18.20 9.32 -15.06
CA ILE A 223 -18.13 9.44 -16.52
C ILE A 223 -18.37 8.06 -17.16
N GLY A 224 -17.64 7.04 -16.70
CA GLY A 224 -17.75 5.70 -17.25
C GLY A 224 -19.16 5.10 -17.11
N LEU A 225 -19.79 5.23 -15.95
CA LEU A 225 -21.19 4.79 -15.74
C LEU A 225 -22.19 5.58 -16.59
N SER A 226 -21.94 6.85 -16.85
CA SER A 226 -22.78 7.65 -17.75
C SER A 226 -22.65 7.22 -19.21
N LEU A 227 -21.56 6.53 -19.57
CA LEU A 227 -21.34 5.91 -20.89
C LEU A 227 -21.83 4.45 -20.93
N SER A 228 -22.21 3.89 -19.80
CA SER A 228 -22.70 2.52 -19.64
C SER A 228 -24.22 2.44 -19.82
N HIS A 229 -24.73 1.24 -20.08
CA HIS A 229 -26.17 1.02 -20.27
C HIS A 229 -26.67 -0.16 -19.42
N VAL A 230 -27.97 -0.19 -19.15
CA VAL A 230 -28.60 -1.26 -18.37
C VAL A 230 -29.28 -2.23 -19.32
N GLU A 231 -28.93 -3.51 -19.22
CA GLU A 231 -29.49 -4.57 -20.07
C GLU A 231 -29.85 -5.81 -19.25
N PRO A 232 -30.69 -6.69 -19.79
CA PRO A 232 -30.92 -8.01 -19.23
C PRO A 232 -29.63 -8.82 -19.15
N LEU A 233 -29.48 -9.59 -18.07
CA LEU A 233 -28.35 -10.49 -17.92
C LEU A 233 -28.33 -11.56 -19.02
N PRO A 234 -27.19 -11.83 -19.69
CA PRO A 234 -27.10 -12.84 -20.76
C PRO A 234 -27.05 -14.25 -20.15
N LEU A 235 -28.22 -14.86 -19.99
CA LEU A 235 -28.37 -16.17 -19.36
C LEU A 235 -27.91 -17.34 -20.25
N ASP A 236 -27.62 -17.08 -21.51
CA ASP A 236 -27.24 -18.07 -22.54
C ASP A 236 -25.73 -18.15 -22.81
N GLN A 237 -24.95 -17.30 -22.22
CA GLN A 237 -23.48 -17.25 -22.41
C GLN A 237 -22.75 -16.94 -21.10
N ALA A 238 -21.45 -17.28 -21.04
CA ALA A 238 -20.63 -16.95 -19.90
C ALA A 238 -20.35 -15.44 -19.84
N TYR A 239 -20.48 -14.85 -18.66
CA TYR A 239 -20.16 -13.43 -18.43
C TYR A 239 -19.49 -13.20 -17.08
N SER A 240 -18.81 -12.08 -16.94
CA SER A 240 -18.19 -11.66 -15.68
C SER A 240 -19.04 -10.57 -15.02
N VAL A 241 -19.17 -10.65 -13.71
CA VAL A 241 -19.85 -9.64 -12.88
C VAL A 241 -18.85 -9.02 -11.94
N GLU A 242 -18.74 -7.70 -12.00
CA GLU A 242 -17.95 -6.94 -11.02
C GLU A 242 -18.73 -6.80 -9.70
N GLY A 243 -17.97 -6.96 -8.60
CA GLY A 243 -18.55 -6.86 -7.26
C GLY A 243 -18.87 -5.43 -6.85
N ASN A 244 -19.83 -5.31 -5.96
CA ASN A 244 -20.31 -4.03 -5.48
C ASN A 244 -19.72 -3.69 -4.11
N SER A 245 -19.13 -2.51 -4.00
CA SER A 245 -18.87 -1.82 -2.74
C SER A 245 -20.02 -0.87 -2.41
N LEU A 246 -20.11 -0.41 -1.17
CA LEU A 246 -21.15 0.55 -0.77
C LEU A 246 -21.07 1.83 -1.60
N LEU A 247 -19.87 2.37 -1.82
CA LEU A 247 -19.70 3.57 -2.63
C LEU A 247 -20.09 3.34 -4.09
N TYR A 248 -19.72 2.20 -4.67
CA TYR A 248 -20.09 1.84 -6.04
C TYR A 248 -21.59 1.72 -6.23
N LEU A 249 -22.27 1.02 -5.30
CA LEU A 249 -23.75 0.92 -5.29
C LEU A 249 -24.43 2.29 -5.23
N LEU A 250 -23.94 3.19 -4.37
CA LEU A 250 -24.49 4.53 -4.25
C LEU A 250 -24.32 5.35 -5.53
N ILE A 251 -23.17 5.24 -6.21
CA ILE A 251 -22.92 5.94 -7.47
C ILE A 251 -23.79 5.34 -8.59
N LYS A 252 -23.89 3.99 -8.69
CA LYS A 252 -24.81 3.33 -9.63
C LYS A 252 -26.25 3.81 -9.42
N TYR A 253 -26.73 3.82 -8.17
CA TYR A 253 -28.06 4.31 -7.85
C TYR A 253 -28.27 5.80 -8.19
N ALA A 254 -27.26 6.64 -7.95
CA ALA A 254 -27.37 8.07 -8.28
C ALA A 254 -27.53 8.32 -9.79
N ILE A 255 -26.91 7.48 -10.63
CA ILE A 255 -26.94 7.61 -12.10
C ILE A 255 -28.17 6.92 -12.69
N PHE A 256 -28.41 5.64 -12.36
CA PHE A 256 -29.45 4.84 -12.99
C PHE A 256 -30.81 4.87 -12.27
N ARG A 257 -30.88 5.46 -11.06
CA ARG A 257 -32.08 5.60 -10.23
C ARG A 257 -32.76 4.26 -9.86
N GLN A 258 -31.98 3.17 -9.90
CA GLN A 258 -32.41 1.84 -9.50
C GLN A 258 -31.23 1.07 -8.86
N TRP A 259 -31.56 0.10 -8.01
CA TRP A 259 -30.53 -0.77 -7.41
C TRP A 259 -30.14 -1.85 -8.41
N LEU A 260 -28.85 -1.93 -8.76
CA LEU A 260 -28.27 -2.84 -9.73
C LEU A 260 -27.10 -3.63 -9.10
N PRO A 261 -27.03 -4.96 -9.33
CA PRO A 261 -27.98 -5.79 -10.11
C PRO A 261 -29.35 -5.93 -9.43
N GLY A 262 -30.40 -6.09 -10.23
CA GLY A 262 -31.74 -6.28 -9.71
C GLY A 262 -32.79 -6.53 -10.82
N GLY A 263 -33.81 -7.35 -10.54
CA GLY A 263 -34.87 -7.60 -11.50
C GLY A 263 -34.43 -8.30 -12.79
N GLY A 264 -33.33 -9.04 -12.79
CA GLY A 264 -32.79 -9.71 -13.98
C GLY A 264 -31.98 -8.81 -14.91
N VAL A 265 -31.70 -7.57 -14.51
CA VAL A 265 -30.87 -6.61 -15.26
C VAL A 265 -29.66 -6.17 -14.46
N ASP A 266 -28.60 -5.79 -15.15
CA ASP A 266 -27.42 -5.13 -14.55
C ASP A 266 -26.82 -4.12 -15.54
N VAL A 267 -25.80 -3.40 -15.08
CA VAL A 267 -25.06 -2.42 -15.89
C VAL A 267 -24.04 -3.14 -16.74
N PHE A 268 -24.14 -2.97 -18.06
CA PHE A 268 -23.05 -3.32 -18.98
C PHE A 268 -22.07 -2.15 -19.00
N ILE A 269 -20.98 -2.35 -18.25
CA ILE A 269 -20.06 -1.26 -17.93
C ILE A 269 -19.12 -0.94 -19.07
N HIS A 270 -19.06 0.34 -19.42
CA HIS A 270 -18.07 0.87 -20.36
C HIS A 270 -16.62 0.67 -19.81
N PRO A 271 -15.59 0.47 -20.63
CA PRO A 271 -14.21 0.29 -20.18
C PRO A 271 -13.70 1.38 -19.20
N VAL A 272 -14.17 2.62 -19.34
CA VAL A 272 -13.90 3.72 -18.39
C VAL A 272 -14.53 3.44 -17.02
N ALA A 273 -15.76 2.90 -16.98
CA ALA A 273 -16.41 2.53 -15.72
C ALA A 273 -15.69 1.38 -15.03
N PHE A 274 -15.25 0.39 -15.80
CA PHE A 274 -14.46 -0.73 -15.28
C PHE A 274 -13.11 -0.26 -14.69
N ALA A 275 -12.44 0.70 -15.33
CA ALA A 275 -11.23 1.33 -14.78
C ALA A 275 -11.53 2.07 -13.46
N GLY A 276 -12.67 2.79 -13.36
CA GLY A 276 -13.11 3.45 -12.14
C GLY A 276 -13.41 2.45 -11.01
N TRP A 277 -14.12 1.36 -11.33
CA TRP A 277 -14.38 0.26 -10.39
C TRP A 277 -13.06 -0.38 -9.90
N ALA A 278 -12.13 -0.66 -10.82
CA ALA A 278 -10.81 -1.17 -10.48
C ALA A 278 -10.04 -0.20 -9.56
N GLY A 279 -10.18 1.10 -9.78
CA GLY A 279 -9.64 2.13 -8.90
C GLY A 279 -10.19 2.08 -7.48
N LEU A 280 -11.52 1.86 -7.31
CA LEU A 280 -12.12 1.64 -5.99
C LEU A 280 -11.57 0.37 -5.33
N LEU A 281 -11.47 -0.73 -6.08
CA LEU A 281 -10.92 -1.99 -5.60
C LEU A 281 -9.47 -1.83 -5.13
N VAL A 282 -8.60 -1.25 -5.95
CA VAL A 282 -7.19 -1.00 -5.60
C VAL A 282 -7.07 -0.10 -4.37
N THR A 283 -7.89 0.95 -4.28
CA THR A 283 -7.94 1.82 -3.11
C THR A 283 -8.33 1.04 -1.86
N SER A 284 -9.36 0.19 -1.95
CA SER A 284 -9.80 -0.66 -0.85
C SER A 284 -8.72 -1.61 -0.37
N LEU A 285 -8.05 -2.30 -1.31
CA LEU A 285 -7.00 -3.25 -0.99
C LEU A 285 -5.78 -2.59 -0.33
N ASN A 286 -5.40 -1.39 -0.79
CA ASN A 286 -4.34 -0.60 -0.17
C ASN A 286 -4.74 -0.08 1.22
N LEU A 287 -6.02 0.10 1.48
CA LEU A 287 -6.55 0.55 2.78
C LEU A 287 -6.78 -0.57 3.79
N ILE A 288 -6.50 -1.83 3.47
CA ILE A 288 -6.49 -2.91 4.48
C ILE A 288 -5.58 -2.47 5.64
N PRO A 289 -6.09 -2.46 6.91
CA PRO A 289 -5.37 -1.87 8.04
C PRO A 289 -4.28 -2.80 8.58
N ALA A 290 -3.41 -3.32 7.72
CA ALA A 290 -2.37 -4.28 8.07
C ALA A 290 -1.04 -4.00 7.35
N GLY A 291 0.03 -4.32 8.01
CA GLY A 291 1.38 -4.34 7.46
C GLY A 291 1.87 -3.00 6.93
N GLN A 292 2.49 -3.04 5.75
CA GLN A 292 3.07 -1.87 5.09
C GLN A 292 2.14 -1.28 4.01
N LEU A 293 0.86 -1.70 3.98
CA LEU A 293 -0.17 -1.08 3.16
C LEU A 293 -0.52 0.32 3.69
N ASP A 294 -1.12 1.16 2.86
CA ASP A 294 -1.48 2.53 3.26
C ASP A 294 -2.41 2.54 4.48
N GLY A 295 -3.41 1.65 4.50
CA GLY A 295 -4.26 1.43 5.66
C GLY A 295 -3.48 1.00 6.90
N GLY A 296 -2.42 0.20 6.75
CA GLY A 296 -1.51 -0.17 7.84
C GLY A 296 -0.76 1.04 8.40
N HIS A 297 -0.25 1.93 7.54
CA HIS A 297 0.38 3.18 7.96
C HIS A 297 -0.59 4.10 8.71
N VAL A 298 -1.82 4.26 8.20
CA VAL A 298 -2.88 5.04 8.85
C VAL A 298 -3.25 4.43 10.20
N PHE A 299 -3.44 3.13 10.26
CA PHE A 299 -3.82 2.41 11.48
C PHE A 299 -2.71 2.44 12.54
N TYR A 300 -1.44 2.25 12.13
CA TYR A 300 -0.29 2.43 13.02
C TYR A 300 -0.18 3.87 13.53
N SER A 301 -0.43 4.85 12.69
CA SER A 301 -0.40 6.26 13.11
C SER A 301 -1.39 6.56 14.23
N LEU A 302 -2.58 5.92 14.22
CA LEU A 302 -3.60 6.04 15.27
C LEU A 302 -3.23 5.29 16.55
N LEU A 303 -2.91 3.99 16.43
CA LEU A 303 -2.79 3.07 17.56
C LEU A 303 -1.34 2.86 18.03
N GLY A 304 -0.35 3.31 17.25
CA GLY A 304 1.06 3.04 17.49
C GLY A 304 1.38 1.55 17.43
N GLU A 305 2.25 1.10 18.32
CA GLU A 305 2.69 -0.30 18.38
C GLU A 305 1.54 -1.29 18.63
N ARG A 306 0.43 -0.82 19.23
CA ARG A 306 -0.77 -1.66 19.42
C ARG A 306 -1.39 -2.12 18.10
N ALA A 307 -1.18 -1.39 16.99
CA ALA A 307 -1.66 -1.77 15.67
C ALA A 307 -1.12 -3.15 15.23
N GLN A 308 0.10 -3.51 15.62
CA GLN A 308 0.71 -4.79 15.26
C GLN A 308 -0.05 -6.00 15.81
N ARG A 309 -0.77 -5.85 16.93
CA ARG A 309 -1.58 -6.91 17.53
C ARG A 309 -2.76 -7.33 16.64
N PHE A 310 -3.18 -6.45 15.73
CA PHE A 310 -4.30 -6.70 14.83
C PHE A 310 -3.89 -7.41 13.54
N THR A 311 -2.59 -7.54 13.23
CA THR A 311 -2.12 -8.20 12.01
C THR A 311 -2.64 -9.63 11.91
N TRP A 312 -2.51 -10.43 12.98
CA TRP A 312 -3.01 -11.81 12.99
C TRP A 312 -4.55 -11.90 12.89
N PRO A 313 -5.34 -11.15 13.67
CA PRO A 313 -6.80 -11.09 13.48
C PRO A 313 -7.21 -10.74 12.05
N ILE A 314 -6.51 -9.81 11.38
CA ILE A 314 -6.80 -9.45 9.99
C ILE A 314 -6.46 -10.61 9.04
N ILE A 315 -5.33 -11.28 9.21
CA ILE A 315 -4.98 -12.46 8.40
C ILE A 315 -6.06 -13.55 8.56
N VAL A 316 -6.47 -13.84 9.80
CA VAL A 316 -7.54 -14.82 10.06
C VAL A 316 -8.86 -14.41 9.40
N ALA A 317 -9.22 -13.12 9.46
CA ALA A 317 -10.42 -12.61 8.78
C ALA A 317 -10.33 -12.76 7.25
N LEU A 318 -9.17 -12.46 6.64
CA LEU A 318 -8.95 -12.66 5.20
C LEU A 318 -9.01 -14.13 4.80
N VAL A 319 -8.46 -15.04 5.62
CA VAL A 319 -8.58 -16.50 5.40
C VAL A 319 -10.05 -16.93 5.49
N ALA A 320 -10.78 -16.45 6.49
CA ALA A 320 -12.22 -16.74 6.63
C ALA A 320 -13.03 -16.23 5.42
N LEU A 321 -12.74 -15.01 4.93
CA LEU A 321 -13.31 -14.50 3.70
C LEU A 321 -12.94 -15.36 2.48
N GLY A 322 -11.72 -15.90 2.44
CA GLY A 322 -11.26 -16.83 1.41
C GLY A 322 -12.06 -18.13 1.36
N ILE A 323 -12.43 -18.65 2.53
CA ILE A 323 -13.20 -19.89 2.66
C ILE A 323 -14.69 -19.63 2.39
N LEU A 324 -15.26 -18.56 2.96
CA LEU A 324 -16.71 -18.37 3.06
C LEU A 324 -17.29 -17.52 1.93
N VAL A 325 -16.46 -16.65 1.30
CA VAL A 325 -16.98 -15.61 0.41
C VAL A 325 -16.34 -15.68 -0.98
N TRP A 326 -15.02 -15.56 -1.07
CA TRP A 326 -14.31 -15.52 -2.36
C TRP A 326 -12.85 -15.97 -2.23
N PRO A 327 -12.41 -17.03 -2.94
CA PRO A 327 -11.07 -17.62 -2.80
C PRO A 327 -9.90 -16.65 -3.04
N GLY A 328 -10.09 -15.57 -3.79
CA GLY A 328 -9.04 -14.57 -4.03
C GLY A 328 -8.53 -13.91 -2.75
N TRP A 329 -9.27 -13.94 -1.64
CA TRP A 329 -8.82 -13.43 -0.34
C TRP A 329 -7.65 -14.21 0.25
N PHE A 330 -7.41 -15.48 -0.17
CA PHE A 330 -6.22 -16.23 0.22
C PHE A 330 -4.94 -15.57 -0.28
N LEU A 331 -4.96 -15.00 -1.49
CA LEU A 331 -3.82 -14.24 -2.01
C LEU A 331 -3.51 -13.04 -1.10
N TRP A 332 -4.53 -12.28 -0.70
CA TRP A 332 -4.37 -11.12 0.18
C TRP A 332 -3.94 -11.51 1.58
N ALA A 333 -4.48 -12.61 2.13
CA ALA A 333 -4.00 -13.18 3.39
C ALA A 333 -2.51 -13.53 3.32
N GLY A 334 -2.07 -14.15 2.22
CA GLY A 334 -0.66 -14.46 1.95
C GLY A 334 0.22 -13.22 1.82
N LEU A 335 -0.23 -12.20 1.09
CA LEU A 335 0.51 -10.93 0.96
C LEU A 335 0.62 -10.20 2.31
N VAL A 336 -0.46 -10.12 3.08
CA VAL A 336 -0.41 -9.53 4.43
C VAL A 336 0.47 -10.36 5.36
N PHE A 337 0.47 -11.69 5.26
CA PHE A 337 1.36 -12.54 6.03
C PHE A 337 2.83 -12.31 5.67
N LEU A 338 3.17 -12.19 4.39
CA LEU A 338 4.56 -12.01 3.94
C LEU A 338 5.10 -10.59 4.22
N PHE A 339 4.29 -9.57 4.02
CA PHE A 339 4.70 -8.16 4.09
C PHE A 339 4.12 -7.43 5.31
N GLY A 340 3.19 -8.05 6.03
CA GLY A 340 2.51 -7.46 7.17
C GLY A 340 3.19 -7.69 8.51
N GLN A 341 4.19 -8.56 8.59
CA GLN A 341 4.90 -8.85 9.81
C GLN A 341 5.98 -7.78 10.05
N GLY A 342 5.77 -6.94 11.07
CA GLY A 342 6.72 -5.92 11.48
C GLY A 342 6.57 -4.61 10.71
N HIS A 343 5.74 -3.73 11.20
CA HIS A 343 5.69 -2.35 10.71
C HIS A 343 6.93 -1.62 11.24
N PRO A 344 7.81 -1.07 10.38
CA PRO A 344 8.89 -0.22 10.85
C PRO A 344 8.28 1.04 11.44
N GLY A 345 8.39 1.20 12.77
CA GLY A 345 7.92 2.40 13.44
C GLY A 345 8.66 3.65 12.96
N PRO A 346 8.09 4.85 13.11
CA PRO A 346 8.75 6.10 12.77
C PRO A 346 9.98 6.31 13.64
N LEU A 347 10.87 7.19 13.24
CA LEU A 347 12.08 7.51 14.01
C LEU A 347 11.73 8.13 15.38
N ASP A 348 10.77 9.04 15.42
CA ASP A 348 10.15 9.56 16.63
C ASP A 348 8.75 8.92 16.80
N ASN A 349 8.64 7.99 17.75
CA ASN A 349 7.38 7.32 18.05
C ASN A 349 6.61 7.99 19.22
N ILE A 350 7.16 9.04 19.84
CA ILE A 350 6.54 9.78 20.94
C ILE A 350 5.51 10.79 20.42
N THR A 351 5.84 11.51 19.33
CA THR A 351 4.95 12.52 18.73
C THR A 351 3.62 11.89 18.31
N GLN A 352 2.55 12.30 18.99
CA GLN A 352 1.19 11.83 18.73
C GLN A 352 0.51 12.66 17.63
N LEU A 353 -0.59 12.11 17.08
CA LEU A 353 -1.45 12.80 16.16
C LEU A 353 -2.22 13.95 16.84
N ASP A 354 -2.31 15.07 16.17
CA ASP A 354 -3.26 16.14 16.52
C ASP A 354 -4.70 15.74 16.16
N THR A 355 -5.68 16.50 16.66
CA THR A 355 -7.11 16.20 16.46
C THR A 355 -7.51 16.18 14.99
N ARG A 356 -6.97 17.10 14.16
CA ARG A 356 -7.27 17.14 12.71
C ARG A 356 -6.82 15.86 12.01
N ARG A 357 -5.60 15.39 12.32
CA ARG A 357 -5.05 14.16 11.75
C ARG A 357 -5.77 12.91 12.24
N LYS A 358 -6.24 12.88 13.49
CA LYS A 358 -7.10 11.79 13.98
C LYS A 358 -8.40 11.71 13.16
N VAL A 359 -9.03 12.84 12.86
CA VAL A 359 -10.23 12.88 12.00
C VAL A 359 -9.91 12.36 10.60
N VAL A 360 -8.81 12.83 9.98
CA VAL A 360 -8.38 12.33 8.66
C VAL A 360 -8.16 10.82 8.68
N ALA A 361 -7.49 10.29 9.69
CA ALA A 361 -7.25 8.86 9.82
C ALA A 361 -8.56 8.06 9.90
N VAL A 362 -9.54 8.55 10.69
CA VAL A 362 -10.87 7.91 10.78
C VAL A 362 -11.61 7.97 9.44
N LEU A 363 -11.57 9.10 8.73
CA LEU A 363 -12.17 9.24 7.40
C LEU A 363 -11.54 8.28 6.38
N VAL A 364 -10.22 8.12 6.40
CA VAL A 364 -9.52 7.17 5.52
C VAL A 364 -9.92 5.72 5.82
N LEU A 365 -10.02 5.36 7.10
CA LEU A 365 -10.51 4.02 7.49
C LEU A 365 -12.01 3.83 7.15
N ALA A 366 -12.83 4.87 7.25
CA ALA A 366 -14.21 4.83 6.77
C ALA A 366 -14.28 4.65 5.25
N THR A 367 -13.36 5.25 4.48
CA THR A 367 -13.22 5.04 3.04
C THR A 367 -12.96 3.57 2.73
N PHE A 368 -12.14 2.88 3.51
CA PHE A 368 -11.95 1.43 3.38
C PHE A 368 -13.29 0.68 3.42
N VAL A 369 -14.12 0.97 4.42
CA VAL A 369 -15.44 0.31 4.57
C VAL A 369 -16.35 0.63 3.38
N LEU A 370 -16.34 1.88 2.89
CA LEU A 370 -17.16 2.31 1.77
C LEU A 370 -16.73 1.69 0.43
N THR A 371 -15.43 1.44 0.25
CA THR A 371 -14.87 0.91 -1.00
C THR A 371 -14.65 -0.60 -0.96
N PHE A 372 -14.79 -1.25 0.19
CA PHE A 372 -14.57 -2.69 0.34
C PHE A 372 -15.57 -3.50 -0.48
N THR A 373 -15.05 -4.38 -1.33
CA THR A 373 -15.80 -5.26 -2.22
C THR A 373 -15.57 -6.71 -1.79
N PRO A 374 -16.53 -7.36 -1.10
CA PRO A 374 -16.34 -8.72 -0.56
C PRO A 374 -16.08 -9.79 -1.63
N VAL A 375 -16.74 -9.66 -2.78
CA VAL A 375 -16.56 -10.54 -3.96
C VAL A 375 -16.17 -9.65 -5.13
N PRO A 376 -14.87 -9.43 -5.41
CA PRO A 376 -14.44 -8.48 -6.43
C PRO A 376 -14.92 -8.84 -7.84
N LEU A 377 -14.76 -10.08 -8.25
CA LEU A 377 -15.12 -10.51 -9.60
C LEU A 377 -15.65 -11.95 -9.58
N THR A 378 -16.76 -12.19 -10.28
CA THR A 378 -17.37 -13.51 -10.41
C THR A 378 -17.56 -13.84 -11.89
N LEU A 379 -17.22 -15.07 -12.30
CA LEU A 379 -17.57 -15.62 -13.60
C LEU A 379 -18.85 -16.44 -13.45
N VAL A 380 -19.84 -16.13 -14.26
CA VAL A 380 -21.14 -16.81 -14.32
C VAL A 380 -21.19 -17.62 -15.61
N PHE A 381 -21.51 -18.91 -15.49
CA PHE A 381 -21.67 -19.84 -16.63
C PHE A 381 -23.12 -20.26 -16.74
N PRO A 382 -23.74 -20.26 -17.96
CA PRO A 382 -25.16 -20.52 -18.13
C PRO A 382 -25.60 -21.94 -17.77
N ASP A 383 -24.72 -22.93 -17.94
CA ASP A 383 -24.98 -24.37 -17.73
C ASP A 383 -24.34 -24.92 -16.44
N ALA A 384 -24.13 -24.10 -15.43
CA ALA A 384 -23.81 -24.65 -14.12
C ALA A 384 -25.03 -25.44 -13.64
N VAL A 385 -25.13 -26.71 -14.07
CA VAL A 385 -26.00 -27.72 -13.48
C VAL A 385 -25.90 -27.58 -11.98
N GLU A 386 -27.03 -27.50 -11.31
CA GLU A 386 -27.16 -27.36 -9.86
C GLU A 386 -26.08 -28.24 -9.14
N GLY A 387 -25.02 -27.62 -8.64
CA GLY A 387 -24.01 -28.30 -7.81
C GLY A 387 -22.54 -28.09 -8.14
N GLU A 388 -22.12 -27.64 -9.32
CA GLU A 388 -20.70 -27.41 -9.63
C GLU A 388 -20.39 -25.94 -9.90
N THR A 389 -20.14 -25.17 -8.85
CA THR A 389 -19.32 -23.96 -8.93
C THR A 389 -17.91 -24.41 -9.28
N VAL A 390 -17.56 -24.40 -10.57
CA VAL A 390 -16.22 -24.79 -11.02
C VAL A 390 -15.20 -23.78 -10.47
N GLN A 391 -14.51 -24.22 -9.44
CA GLN A 391 -13.46 -23.48 -8.74
C GLN A 391 -12.18 -23.39 -9.60
N HIS A 392 -12.23 -22.72 -10.76
CA HIS A 392 -11.03 -22.47 -11.56
C HIS A 392 -10.04 -21.52 -10.86
N GLY A 393 -10.50 -20.73 -9.87
CA GLY A 393 -9.63 -19.91 -9.03
C GLY A 393 -8.62 -20.68 -8.19
N VAL A 394 -8.89 -21.95 -7.85
CA VAL A 394 -8.01 -22.77 -7.01
C VAL A 394 -6.74 -23.21 -7.74
N VAL A 395 -6.81 -23.46 -9.05
CA VAL A 395 -5.66 -23.92 -9.86
C VAL A 395 -4.64 -22.79 -10.06
N ILE A 396 -5.11 -21.56 -10.31
CA ILE A 396 -4.23 -20.39 -10.46
C ILE A 396 -3.58 -20.04 -9.10
N LEU A 397 -4.35 -20.11 -8.02
CA LEU A 397 -3.83 -19.84 -6.67
C LEU A 397 -2.76 -20.86 -6.25
N ALA A 398 -2.93 -22.15 -6.56
CA ALA A 398 -1.94 -23.19 -6.30
C ALA A 398 -0.63 -22.95 -7.07
N GLY A 399 -0.71 -22.50 -8.33
CA GLY A 399 0.45 -22.13 -9.15
C GLY A 399 1.22 -20.92 -8.60
N VAL A 400 0.50 -19.89 -8.18
CA VAL A 400 1.10 -18.66 -7.60
C VAL A 400 1.73 -18.96 -6.22
N LEU A 401 1.06 -19.72 -5.36
CA LEU A 401 1.57 -20.06 -4.03
C LEU A 401 2.80 -20.99 -4.08
N THR A 402 2.84 -21.93 -5.04
CA THR A 402 4.03 -22.75 -5.26
C THR A 402 5.21 -21.94 -5.81
N GLY A 403 4.95 -20.98 -6.72
CA GLY A 403 5.95 -20.04 -7.23
C GLY A 403 6.52 -19.13 -6.16
N LEU A 404 5.66 -18.54 -5.33
CA LEU A 404 6.06 -17.68 -4.22
C LEU A 404 6.81 -18.45 -3.12
N GLY A 405 6.40 -19.67 -2.82
CA GLY A 405 7.09 -20.56 -1.88
C GLY A 405 8.50 -20.96 -2.35
N TRP A 406 8.69 -21.11 -3.66
CA TRP A 406 10.00 -21.38 -4.26
C TRP A 406 10.91 -20.13 -4.21
N LEU A 407 10.36 -18.94 -4.53
CA LEU A 407 11.07 -17.67 -4.46
C LEU A 407 11.49 -17.31 -3.03
N GLY A 408 10.60 -17.51 -2.05
CA GLY A 408 10.88 -17.30 -0.63
C GLY A 408 12.01 -18.20 -0.11
N ARG A 409 12.05 -19.46 -0.54
CA ARG A 409 13.15 -20.38 -0.18
C ARG A 409 14.49 -19.97 -0.80
N ARG A 410 14.51 -19.46 -2.02
CA ARG A 410 15.75 -18.93 -2.66
C ARG A 410 16.27 -17.68 -1.96
N LEU A 411 15.39 -16.76 -1.58
CA LEU A 411 15.76 -15.54 -0.85
C LEU A 411 16.25 -15.83 0.57
N ALA A 412 15.68 -16.82 1.25
CA ALA A 412 16.12 -17.28 2.56
C ALA A 412 17.47 -18.03 2.52
N ALA A 413 17.73 -18.78 1.45
CA ALA A 413 19.01 -19.48 1.26
C ALA A 413 20.17 -18.52 0.94
N GLY A 414 19.91 -17.41 0.22
CA GLY A 414 20.91 -16.39 -0.08
C GLY A 414 21.36 -15.55 1.14
N ARG A 415 20.55 -15.51 2.21
CA ARG A 415 20.88 -14.80 3.46
C ARG A 415 21.78 -15.60 4.43
N ARG A 416 22.02 -16.89 4.16
CA ARG A 416 22.92 -17.74 4.99
C ARG A 416 24.33 -17.87 4.45
N GLN A 417 24.67 -17.21 3.35
CA GLN A 417 25.99 -17.24 2.69
C GLN A 417 26.65 -15.85 2.56
N GLY A 418 26.14 -14.82 3.29
CA GLY A 418 26.73 -13.49 3.34
C GLY A 418 27.03 -13.02 4.76
#